data_18e14fd985d9b8add48f72545b1435f4
#
_entry.id   18e14fd985d9b8add48f72545b1435f4
#
_cell.length_a   1.000
_cell.length_b   1.000
_cell.length_c   1.000
_cell.angle_alpha   90.00
_cell.angle_beta   90.00
_cell.angle_gamma   90.00
#
_symmetry.space_group_name_H-M   'P 1'
#
loop_
_entity.id
_entity.type
_entity.pdbx_description
1 polymer ?
#
loop_
_entity_poly.entity_id
_entity_poly.type
_entity_poly.pdbx_seq_one_letter_code
_entity_poly.pdbx_strand_id
1 'polypeptide(L)'
;MSGNRVLWGQIILVLAVVLAMTWTATQWTAWRLGFQPQLGQPWFELARGMPVYYPPAFFWWWYVYDAYAPPVFVEGAYIAASGGFSAIALAVTLSILRAREAKNVETYGSARWATNALRRLDRAKA
;
A
#
# COMPACT_ATOMS: atom_id res chain seq x y z
N MET A 1 1.22 -23.35 2.92
CA MET A 1 0.59 -22.49 3.92
C MET A 1 0.03 -21.23 3.27
N SER A 2 -1.24 -21.26 2.97
CA SER A 2 -1.93 -20.17 2.27
C SER A 2 -1.96 -18.85 3.09
N GLY A 3 -2.01 -18.93 4.43
CA GLY A 3 -2.06 -17.76 5.30
C GLY A 3 -0.82 -16.87 5.22
N ASN A 4 0.36 -17.46 5.15
CA ASN A 4 1.62 -16.70 5.00
C ASN A 4 1.71 -16.01 3.64
N ARG A 5 1.27 -16.66 2.58
CA ARG A 5 1.28 -16.08 1.23
C ARG A 5 0.35 -14.87 1.14
N VAL A 6 -0.84 -14.96 1.75
CA VAL A 6 -1.80 -13.85 1.77
C VAL A 6 -1.23 -12.68 2.55
N LEU A 7 -0.60 -12.94 3.71
CA LEU A 7 0.02 -11.91 4.52
C LEU A 7 1.18 -11.22 3.78
N TRP A 8 2.07 -11.99 3.16
CA TRP A 8 3.16 -11.43 2.37
C TRP A 8 2.66 -10.64 1.16
N GLY A 9 1.64 -11.15 0.46
CA GLY A 9 1.01 -10.43 -0.64
C GLY A 9 0.43 -9.09 -0.21
N GLN A 10 -0.21 -9.04 0.95
CA GLN A 10 -0.74 -7.80 1.52
C GLN A 10 0.38 -6.82 1.88
N ILE A 11 1.46 -7.29 2.49
CA ILE A 11 2.61 -6.45 2.84
C ILE A 11 3.24 -5.86 1.58
N ILE A 12 3.46 -6.68 0.56
CA ILE A 12 4.03 -6.23 -0.71
C ILE A 12 3.13 -5.19 -1.37
N LEU A 13 1.82 -5.40 -1.37
CA LEU A 13 0.87 -4.45 -1.95
C LEU A 13 0.89 -3.11 -1.23
N VAL A 14 0.89 -3.12 0.10
CA VAL A 14 0.97 -1.90 0.91
C VAL A 14 2.26 -1.15 0.64
N LEU A 15 3.40 -1.85 0.62
CA LEU A 15 4.69 -1.24 0.33
C LEU A 15 4.75 -0.68 -1.09
N ALA A 16 4.14 -1.37 -2.06
CA ALA A 16 4.08 -0.90 -3.44
C ALA A 16 3.28 0.39 -3.55
N VAL A 17 2.16 0.51 -2.84
CA VAL A 17 1.34 1.73 -2.81
C VAL A 17 2.12 2.89 -2.20
N VAL A 18 2.77 2.67 -1.06
CA VAL A 18 3.59 3.69 -0.39
C VAL A 18 4.72 4.15 -1.31
N LEU A 19 5.43 3.21 -1.93
CA LEU A 19 6.54 3.51 -2.83
C LEU A 19 6.08 4.29 -4.05
N ALA A 20 4.98 3.87 -4.67
CA ALA A 20 4.42 4.52 -5.85
C ALA A 20 3.99 5.96 -5.54
N MET A 21 3.36 6.20 -4.41
CA MET A 21 2.93 7.55 -4.03
C MET A 21 4.10 8.43 -3.60
N THR A 22 5.11 7.87 -2.93
CA THR A 22 6.35 8.59 -2.63
C THR A 22 7.08 8.98 -3.92
N TRP A 23 7.12 8.08 -4.87
CA TRP A 23 7.69 8.36 -6.18
C TRP A 23 6.92 9.43 -6.92
N THR A 24 5.60 9.39 -6.88
CA THR A 24 4.73 10.42 -7.43
C THR A 24 5.02 11.78 -6.81
N ALA A 25 5.15 11.84 -5.49
CA ALA A 25 5.51 13.07 -4.77
C ALA A 25 6.88 13.60 -5.22
N THR A 26 7.86 12.72 -5.39
CA THR A 26 9.20 13.06 -5.86
C THR A 26 9.15 13.65 -7.27
N GLN A 27 8.49 12.99 -8.20
CA GLN A 27 8.38 13.45 -9.59
C GLN A 27 7.57 14.74 -9.70
N TRP A 28 6.48 14.85 -8.96
CA TRP A 28 5.67 16.06 -8.94
C TRP A 28 6.46 17.26 -8.42
N THR A 29 7.20 17.07 -7.33
CA THR A 29 8.05 18.11 -6.74
C THR A 29 9.14 18.54 -7.72
N ALA A 30 9.79 17.58 -8.38
CA ALA A 30 10.80 17.86 -9.39
C ALA A 30 10.21 18.66 -10.55
N TRP A 31 9.03 18.31 -11.01
CA TRP A 31 8.32 19.01 -12.06
C TRP A 31 7.97 20.44 -11.64
N ARG A 32 7.46 20.63 -10.44
CA ARG A 32 7.14 21.96 -9.89
C ARG A 32 8.38 22.85 -9.76
N LEU A 33 9.52 22.26 -9.45
CA LEU A 33 10.79 22.97 -9.34
C LEU A 33 11.48 23.13 -10.71
N GLY A 34 10.88 22.65 -11.80
CA GLY A 34 11.40 22.79 -13.14
C GLY A 34 12.60 21.93 -13.46
N PHE A 35 12.75 20.78 -12.80
CA PHE A 35 13.86 19.84 -12.98
C PHE A 35 15.22 20.51 -12.82
N GLN A 36 15.38 21.35 -11.80
CA GLN A 36 16.60 22.13 -11.57
C GLN A 36 17.81 21.22 -11.31
N PRO A 37 19.02 21.64 -11.77
CA PRO A 37 20.24 20.87 -11.53
C PRO A 37 20.56 20.63 -10.06
N GLN A 38 20.08 21.51 -9.18
CA GLN A 38 20.26 21.38 -7.74
C GLN A 38 19.62 20.13 -7.13
N LEU A 39 18.66 19.53 -7.84
CA LEU A 39 18.02 18.27 -7.41
C LEU A 39 18.94 17.06 -7.56
N GLY A 40 20.07 17.22 -8.23
CA GLY A 40 21.06 16.18 -8.46
C GLY A 40 20.81 15.44 -9.77
N GLN A 41 21.54 14.36 -9.98
CA GLN A 41 21.41 13.57 -11.17
C GLN A 41 20.15 12.71 -11.10
N PRO A 42 19.35 12.66 -12.18
CA PRO A 42 18.19 11.77 -12.19
C PRO A 42 18.64 10.30 -12.24
N TRP A 43 17.76 9.43 -11.78
CA TRP A 43 17.99 7.99 -11.84
C TRP A 43 18.07 7.50 -13.28
N PHE A 44 17.12 7.92 -14.10
CA PHE A 44 17.13 7.69 -15.54
C PHE A 44 16.25 8.72 -16.23
N GLU A 45 16.34 8.81 -17.56
CA GLU A 45 15.46 9.64 -18.36
C GLU A 45 14.49 8.76 -19.15
N LEU A 46 13.18 8.96 -18.92
CA LEU A 46 12.14 8.23 -19.62
C LEU A 46 12.00 8.71 -21.07
N ALA A 47 12.13 10.03 -21.29
CA ALA A 47 12.09 10.68 -22.57
C ALA A 47 12.93 11.94 -22.51
N ARG A 48 13.19 12.58 -23.66
CA ARG A 48 13.93 13.85 -23.68
C ARG A 48 13.21 14.89 -22.81
N GLY A 49 13.91 15.38 -21.80
CA GLY A 49 13.38 16.40 -20.89
C GLY A 49 12.50 15.86 -19.77
N MET A 50 12.40 14.54 -19.60
CA MET A 50 11.66 13.94 -18.49
C MET A 50 12.57 13.07 -17.63
N PRO A 51 13.38 13.69 -16.75
CA PRO A 51 14.21 12.94 -15.82
C PRO A 51 13.35 12.27 -14.75
N VAL A 52 13.71 11.05 -14.37
CA VAL A 52 13.06 10.29 -13.32
C VAL A 52 14.02 10.16 -12.15
N TYR A 53 13.59 10.57 -10.97
CA TYR A 53 14.41 10.58 -9.76
C TYR A 53 14.10 9.37 -8.86
N TYR A 54 14.98 9.10 -7.90
CA TYR A 54 14.76 8.06 -6.89
C TYR A 54 13.48 8.34 -6.11
N PRO A 55 12.68 7.32 -5.83
CA PRO A 55 11.45 7.51 -5.05
C PRO A 55 11.64 8.26 -3.72
N PRO A 56 12.64 7.94 -2.89
CA PRO A 56 12.82 8.63 -1.60
C PRO A 56 13.54 9.99 -1.72
N ALA A 57 13.92 10.44 -2.92
CA ALA A 57 14.65 11.70 -3.10
C ALA A 57 13.86 12.91 -2.58
N PHE A 58 12.52 12.83 -2.59
CA PHE A 58 11.67 13.88 -2.05
C PHE A 58 12.02 14.25 -0.61
N PHE A 59 12.26 13.27 0.26
CA PHE A 59 12.58 13.51 1.67
C PHE A 59 13.92 14.21 1.83
N TRP A 60 14.91 13.85 1.02
CA TRP A 60 16.19 14.51 1.01
C TRP A 60 16.08 15.98 0.56
N TRP A 61 15.35 16.22 -0.50
CA TRP A 61 15.14 17.57 -1.01
C TRP A 61 14.39 18.42 0.00
N TRP A 62 13.40 17.88 0.66
CA TRP A 62 12.66 18.60 1.69
C TRP A 62 13.59 19.03 2.83
N TYR A 63 14.43 18.12 3.28
CA TYR A 63 15.40 18.42 4.34
C TYR A 63 16.38 19.52 3.92
N VAL A 64 16.90 19.46 2.70
CA VAL A 64 17.97 20.36 2.21
C VAL A 64 17.41 21.68 1.68
N TYR A 65 16.28 21.64 0.99
CA TYR A 65 15.75 22.78 0.23
C TYR A 65 14.44 23.35 0.75
N ASP A 66 13.99 22.99 1.94
CA ASP A 66 12.70 23.42 2.47
C ASP A 66 12.56 24.95 2.48
N ALA A 67 13.60 25.67 2.87
CA ALA A 67 13.61 27.12 2.93
C ALA A 67 13.50 27.79 1.55
N TYR A 68 13.84 27.09 0.48
CA TYR A 68 13.81 27.61 -0.89
C TYR A 68 12.40 27.68 -1.46
N ALA A 69 11.61 26.65 -1.26
CA ALA A 69 10.26 26.57 -1.80
C ALA A 69 9.31 25.83 -0.85
N PRO A 70 9.03 26.39 0.34
CA PRO A 70 8.20 25.71 1.34
C PRO A 70 6.84 25.22 0.83
N PRO A 71 6.09 25.99 0.02
CA PRO A 71 4.77 25.52 -0.45
C PRO A 71 4.86 24.28 -1.33
N VAL A 72 5.89 24.17 -2.16
CA VAL A 72 6.06 23.02 -3.05
C VAL A 72 6.31 21.75 -2.24
N PHE A 73 7.17 21.82 -1.22
CA PHE A 73 7.47 20.68 -0.36
C PHE A 73 6.28 20.27 0.50
N VAL A 74 5.50 21.24 0.99
CA VAL A 74 4.27 20.95 1.74
C VAL A 74 3.26 20.22 0.87
N GLU A 75 3.03 20.69 -0.36
CA GLU A 75 2.14 20.02 -1.29
C GLU A 75 2.63 18.63 -1.68
N GLY A 76 3.93 18.47 -1.92
CA GLY A 76 4.55 17.17 -2.14
C GLY A 76 4.38 16.23 -0.95
N ALA A 77 4.49 16.77 0.27
CA ALA A 77 4.26 16.02 1.50
C ALA A 77 2.81 15.52 1.59
N TYR A 78 1.84 16.32 1.16
CA TYR A 78 0.44 15.88 1.10
C TYR A 78 0.27 14.70 0.14
N ILE A 79 0.93 14.72 -1.00
CA ILE A 79 0.89 13.61 -1.96
C ILE A 79 1.47 12.34 -1.32
N ALA A 80 2.62 12.43 -0.70
CA ALA A 80 3.26 11.29 -0.03
C ALA A 80 2.40 10.79 1.14
N ALA A 81 1.86 11.71 1.95
CA ALA A 81 1.02 11.37 3.09
C ALA A 81 -0.30 10.72 2.65
N SER A 82 -0.89 11.16 1.54
CA SER A 82 -2.09 10.52 1.00
C SER A 82 -1.81 9.08 0.59
N GLY A 83 -0.59 8.80 0.10
CA GLY A 83 -0.15 7.44 -0.17
C GLY A 83 -0.06 6.59 1.09
N GLY A 84 0.53 7.12 2.15
CA GLY A 84 0.59 6.46 3.45
C GLY A 84 -0.79 6.19 4.03
N PHE A 85 -1.67 7.19 3.98
CA PHE A 85 -3.05 7.07 4.44
C PHE A 85 -3.81 6.00 3.63
N SER A 86 -3.69 6.03 2.31
CA SER A 86 -4.32 5.05 1.43
C SER A 86 -3.79 3.63 1.69
N ALA A 87 -2.50 3.49 1.95
CA ALA A 87 -1.89 2.21 2.28
C ALA A 87 -2.43 1.65 3.60
N ILE A 88 -2.58 2.49 4.62
CA ILE A 88 -3.16 2.09 5.90
C ILE A 88 -4.63 1.67 5.71
N ALA A 89 -5.42 2.46 4.98
CA ALA A 89 -6.81 2.14 4.69
C ALA A 89 -6.94 0.82 3.95
N LEU A 90 -6.08 0.58 2.97
CA LEU A 90 -6.04 -0.67 2.22
C LEU A 90 -5.69 -1.85 3.13
N ALA A 91 -4.68 -1.70 3.98
CA ALA A 91 -4.26 -2.74 4.92
C ALA A 91 -5.39 -3.10 5.90
N VAL A 92 -6.07 -2.09 6.46
CA VAL A 92 -7.19 -2.30 7.36
C VAL A 92 -8.35 -3.00 6.63
N THR A 93 -8.69 -2.55 5.42
CA THR A 93 -9.76 -3.15 4.63
C THR A 93 -9.48 -4.62 4.32
N LEU A 94 -8.26 -4.93 3.86
CA LEU A 94 -7.86 -6.31 3.56
C LEU A 94 -7.86 -7.18 4.82
N SER A 95 -7.45 -6.62 5.96
CA SER A 95 -7.47 -7.34 7.23
C SER A 95 -8.90 -7.66 7.68
N ILE A 96 -9.83 -6.72 7.52
CA ILE A 96 -11.24 -6.92 7.83
C ILE A 96 -11.84 -7.99 6.91
N LEU A 97 -11.56 -7.92 5.61
CA LEU A 97 -12.07 -8.92 4.65
C LEU A 97 -11.55 -10.31 4.97
N ARG A 98 -10.27 -10.44 5.32
CA ARG A 98 -9.71 -11.73 5.75
C ARG A 98 -10.37 -12.26 7.01
N ALA A 99 -10.60 -11.39 7.99
CA ALA A 99 -11.26 -11.77 9.24
C ALA A 99 -12.70 -12.25 8.98
N ARG A 100 -13.43 -11.56 8.10
CA ARG A 100 -14.79 -11.97 7.71
C ARG A 100 -14.79 -13.29 6.98
N GLU A 101 -13.87 -13.50 6.06
CA GLU A 101 -13.75 -14.76 5.32
C GLU A 101 -13.44 -15.92 6.24
N ALA A 102 -12.50 -15.76 7.16
CA ALA A 102 -12.17 -16.78 8.16
C ALA A 102 -13.38 -17.11 9.05
N LYS A 103 -14.13 -16.10 9.48
CA LYS A 103 -15.35 -16.27 10.27
C LYS A 103 -16.43 -17.02 9.49
N ASN A 104 -16.61 -16.72 8.21
CA ASN A 104 -17.57 -17.42 7.36
C ASN A 104 -17.20 -18.89 7.21
N VAL A 105 -15.94 -19.20 6.98
CA VAL A 105 -15.45 -20.58 6.87
C VAL A 105 -15.73 -21.36 8.16
N GLU A 106 -15.46 -20.78 9.32
CA GLU A 106 -15.77 -21.41 10.61
C GLU A 106 -17.26 -21.65 10.80
N THR A 107 -18.09 -20.69 10.44
CA THR A 107 -19.55 -20.80 10.56
C THR A 107 -20.08 -21.93 9.69
N TYR A 108 -19.66 -22.01 8.43
CA TYR A 108 -20.06 -23.07 7.51
C TYR A 108 -19.53 -24.44 7.97
N GLY A 109 -18.31 -24.51 8.45
CA GLY A 109 -17.73 -25.73 9.00
C GLY A 109 -18.50 -26.25 10.21
N SER A 110 -18.86 -25.38 11.13
CA SER A 110 -19.65 -25.72 12.31
C SER A 110 -21.05 -26.20 11.93
N ALA A 111 -21.71 -25.56 10.99
CA ALA A 111 -23.03 -25.98 10.50
C ALA A 111 -22.98 -27.38 9.86
N ARG A 112 -21.97 -27.66 9.07
CA ARG A 112 -21.78 -28.98 8.45
C ARG A 112 -21.56 -30.06 9.50
N TRP A 113 -20.77 -29.77 10.52
CA TRP A 113 -20.54 -30.68 11.64
C TRP A 113 -21.83 -31.04 12.37
N ALA A 114 -22.63 -30.05 12.69
CA ALA A 114 -23.92 -30.24 13.35
C ALA A 114 -24.86 -31.12 12.51
N THR A 115 -24.95 -30.87 11.21
CA THR A 115 -25.76 -31.66 10.27
C THR A 115 -25.31 -33.12 10.24
N ASN A 116 -23.99 -33.36 10.18
CA ASN A 116 -23.43 -34.72 10.18
C ASN A 116 -23.72 -35.45 11.49
N ALA A 117 -23.62 -34.77 12.62
CA ALA A 117 -23.93 -35.34 13.94
C ALA A 117 -25.39 -35.76 14.04
N LEU A 118 -26.33 -34.93 13.53
CA LEU A 118 -27.76 -35.23 13.51
C LEU A 118 -28.04 -36.43 12.63
N ARG A 119 -27.42 -36.55 11.48
CA ARG A 119 -27.56 -37.71 10.59
C ARG A 119 -27.12 -39.02 11.25
N ARG A 120 -26.02 -38.98 12.00
CA ARG A 120 -25.52 -40.14 12.73
C ARG A 120 -26.50 -40.57 13.83
N LEU A 121 -27.10 -39.63 14.52
CA LEU A 121 -28.10 -39.92 15.53
C LEU A 121 -29.36 -40.55 14.92
N ASP A 122 -29.81 -40.05 13.78
CA ASP A 122 -30.97 -40.63 13.05
C ASP A 122 -30.70 -42.07 12.63
N ARG A 123 -29.48 -42.35 12.15
CA ARG A 123 -29.09 -43.71 11.79
C ARG A 123 -29.04 -44.65 13.00
N ALA A 124 -28.61 -44.13 14.14
CA ALA A 124 -28.56 -44.93 15.37
C ALA A 124 -29.96 -45.28 15.89
N LYS A 125 -30.96 -44.43 15.62
CA LYS A 125 -32.37 -44.68 16.00
C LYS A 125 -33.11 -45.66 15.10
N ALA A 126 -32.63 -45.79 13.87
CA ALA A 126 -33.19 -46.75 12.95
C ALA A 126 -32.68 -48.16 13.21
#